data_6184d8a9a72e34edb503e0601f8a93f1
#
_entry.id   6184d8a9a72e34edb503e0601f8a93f1
#
_cell.length_a   1.000
_cell.length_b   1.000
_cell.length_c   1.000
_cell.angle_alpha   90.00
_cell.angle_beta   90.00
_cell.angle_gamma   90.00
#
_symmetry.space_group_name_H-M   'P 1'
#
loop_
_entity.id
_entity.type
_entity.pdbx_description
1 polymer ?
#
loop_
_entity_poly.entity_id
_entity_poly.type
_entity_poly.pdbx_seq_one_letter_code
_entity_poly.pdbx_strand_id
1 'polypeptide(L)'
;FISYNNLFSTWIASQGDFTIADVRDALSAFERNIDPARKRVFVGIFDTLQTGLSKLGTDEKSRSKAVRDLIYLIKDIPMDSRQDYDTLGFIYEYLISNFASNAGKKAGEFYTPSEVSQLMSEIVAWHLAGREEINIYDPTSGSGSLLIHIGQAVARRNGNPNDIKYYAQELKENTYNLTRMNLVMRGILPDNIVARNGDTLKSDWPWFDTDETKDETYEPLFVDAVVSNPPYSQNWEPPEAGEDIRFEYGIAPKSKADYAFLLHDLYHLRDDGIMAIVLPHGVLFRGGEEGAIRRNLVENHHIQAIIGLPANIFFGTGIPTIVMVLRKHRNDDHVLVVDASKYFAKDGKNNKLRASDIKRIVDVVTENRDIDKFSRLVSIDEIRQNDYNLNIPRYVDSSESA
;
A
#
# COMPACT_ATOMS: atom_id res chain seq x y z
N PHE A 1 -14.26 20.98 15.14
CA PHE A 1 -14.73 21.06 16.52
C PHE A 1 -15.91 20.08 16.69
N ILE A 2 -15.85 19.16 17.65
CA ILE A 2 -16.93 18.22 17.94
C ILE A 2 -17.59 18.70 19.24
N SER A 3 -18.91 18.90 19.23
CA SER A 3 -19.64 19.30 20.42
C SER A 3 -19.70 18.16 21.45
N TYR A 4 -19.83 18.50 22.73
CA TYR A 4 -19.89 17.53 23.82
C TYR A 4 -20.94 16.43 23.59
N ASN A 5 -22.12 16.80 23.10
CA ASN A 5 -23.21 15.86 22.83
C ASN A 5 -22.94 14.84 21.72
N ASN A 6 -21.93 15.10 20.89
CA ASN A 6 -21.53 14.25 19.77
C ASN A 6 -20.31 13.39 20.06
N LEU A 7 -19.80 13.42 21.31
CA LEU A 7 -18.67 12.60 21.71
C LEU A 7 -19.11 11.17 22.04
N PHE A 8 -18.30 10.21 21.68
CA PHE A 8 -18.49 8.80 22.03
C PHE A 8 -18.61 8.60 23.55
N SER A 9 -17.76 9.28 24.32
CA SER A 9 -17.80 9.26 25.79
C SER A 9 -19.13 9.76 26.37
N THR A 10 -19.75 10.74 25.72
CA THR A 10 -21.06 11.25 26.13
C THR A 10 -22.16 10.20 25.94
N TRP A 11 -22.13 9.49 24.80
CA TRP A 11 -23.09 8.42 24.55
C TRP A 11 -22.92 7.24 25.52
N ILE A 12 -21.70 6.87 25.84
CA ILE A 12 -21.43 5.85 26.86
C ILE A 12 -21.97 6.27 28.23
N ALA A 13 -21.73 7.53 28.63
CA ALA A 13 -22.21 8.07 29.92
C ALA A 13 -23.73 8.16 30.00
N SER A 14 -24.45 8.24 28.93
CA SER A 14 -25.91 8.29 28.84
C SER A 14 -26.61 6.97 29.15
N GLN A 15 -25.87 5.90 29.41
CA GLN A 15 -26.38 4.56 29.72
C GLN A 15 -27.37 4.00 28.67
N GLY A 16 -27.18 4.34 27.41
CA GLY A 16 -28.01 3.88 26.30
C GLY A 16 -29.12 4.84 25.88
N ASP A 17 -29.18 6.01 26.47
CA ASP A 17 -30.13 7.08 26.10
C ASP A 17 -29.61 7.86 24.90
N PHE A 18 -29.39 7.17 23.79
CA PHE A 18 -29.08 7.73 22.48
C PHE A 18 -29.65 6.85 21.36
N THR A 19 -29.92 7.46 20.23
CA THR A 19 -30.54 6.81 19.08
C THR A 19 -29.64 6.87 17.85
N ILE A 20 -30.01 6.14 16.81
CA ILE A 20 -29.33 6.24 15.50
C ILE A 20 -29.41 7.67 14.93
N ALA A 21 -30.46 8.41 15.23
CA ALA A 21 -30.58 9.82 14.83
C ALA A 21 -29.48 10.69 15.47
N ASP A 22 -29.16 10.46 16.74
CA ASP A 22 -28.07 11.15 17.43
C ASP A 22 -26.73 10.88 16.75
N VAL A 23 -26.48 9.64 16.34
CA VAL A 23 -25.25 9.25 15.63
C VAL A 23 -25.19 9.92 14.24
N ARG A 24 -26.28 9.89 13.48
CA ARG A 24 -26.38 10.59 12.18
C ARG A 24 -26.13 12.10 12.33
N ASP A 25 -26.74 12.71 13.32
CA ASP A 25 -26.57 14.14 13.59
C ASP A 25 -25.13 14.49 13.95
N ALA A 26 -24.46 13.63 14.73
CA ALA A 26 -23.05 13.80 15.07
C ALA A 26 -22.15 13.73 13.84
N LEU A 27 -22.35 12.75 12.94
CA LEU A 27 -21.60 12.63 11.69
C LEU A 27 -21.86 13.84 10.77
N SER A 28 -23.10 14.28 10.67
CA SER A 28 -23.45 15.47 9.88
C SER A 28 -22.87 16.75 10.47
N ALA A 29 -22.85 16.88 11.80
CA ALA A 29 -22.22 18.02 12.47
C ALA A 29 -20.71 18.05 12.25
N PHE A 30 -20.06 16.90 12.27
CA PHE A 30 -18.64 16.79 11.93
C PHE A 30 -18.38 17.36 10.52
N GLU A 31 -19.14 16.92 9.51
CA GLU A 31 -19.00 17.38 8.13
C GLU A 31 -19.17 18.90 8.00
N ARG A 32 -20.20 19.48 8.67
CA ARG A 32 -20.45 20.92 8.65
C ARG A 32 -19.35 21.76 9.30
N ASN A 33 -18.62 21.19 10.25
CA ASN A 33 -17.64 21.90 11.07
C ASN A 33 -16.19 21.65 10.63
N ILE A 34 -15.99 21.01 9.49
CA ILE A 34 -14.64 20.80 8.94
C ILE A 34 -14.00 22.15 8.62
N ASP A 35 -12.78 22.36 9.11
CA ASP A 35 -11.97 23.52 8.75
C ASP A 35 -11.75 23.55 7.25
N PRO A 36 -12.03 24.68 6.55
CA PRO A 36 -11.81 24.80 5.12
C PRO A 36 -10.41 24.41 4.65
N ALA A 37 -9.37 24.67 5.44
CA ALA A 37 -8.00 24.29 5.15
C ALA A 37 -7.76 22.78 5.17
N ARG A 38 -8.67 22.01 5.78
CA ARG A 38 -8.54 20.54 5.98
C ARG A 38 -9.63 19.75 5.25
N LYS A 39 -10.38 20.39 4.39
CA LYS A 39 -11.46 19.73 3.62
C LYS A 39 -10.96 18.51 2.85
N ARG A 40 -9.79 18.59 2.23
CA ARG A 40 -9.21 17.48 1.45
C ARG A 40 -9.05 16.20 2.25
N VAL A 41 -8.79 16.32 3.55
CA VAL A 41 -8.58 15.15 4.41
C VAL A 41 -9.90 14.59 4.95
N PHE A 42 -10.86 15.45 5.27
CA PHE A 42 -12.03 15.07 6.06
C PHE A 42 -13.36 15.06 5.31
N VAL A 43 -13.51 15.78 4.19
CA VAL A 43 -14.79 15.84 3.48
C VAL A 43 -15.20 14.45 2.99
N GLY A 44 -16.44 14.06 3.31
CA GLY A 44 -17.02 12.77 2.93
C GLY A 44 -16.45 11.56 3.64
N ILE A 45 -15.59 11.74 4.65
CA ILE A 45 -14.89 10.63 5.33
C ILE A 45 -15.86 9.63 5.98
N PHE A 46 -17.05 10.07 6.38
CA PHE A 46 -18.08 9.23 7.00
C PHE A 46 -19.22 8.84 6.05
N ASP A 47 -19.16 9.17 4.77
CA ASP A 47 -20.26 8.92 3.83
C ASP A 47 -20.65 7.44 3.76
N THR A 48 -19.66 6.56 3.70
CA THR A 48 -19.87 5.10 3.71
C THR A 48 -20.52 4.64 5.02
N LEU A 49 -20.09 5.18 6.14
CA LEU A 49 -20.66 4.86 7.45
C LEU A 49 -22.11 5.34 7.56
N GLN A 50 -22.42 6.57 7.13
CA GLN A 50 -23.79 7.10 7.11
C GLN A 50 -24.71 6.24 6.26
N THR A 51 -24.29 5.84 5.08
CA THR A 51 -25.04 4.93 4.21
C THR A 51 -25.21 3.56 4.86
N GLY A 52 -24.19 3.05 5.54
CA GLY A 52 -24.22 1.77 6.25
C GLY A 52 -25.18 1.73 7.43
N LEU A 53 -25.39 2.84 8.11
CA LEU A 53 -26.32 2.93 9.27
C LEU A 53 -27.76 2.55 8.88
N SER A 54 -28.18 2.86 7.66
CA SER A 54 -29.52 2.49 7.19
C SER A 54 -29.72 0.98 7.00
N LYS A 55 -28.65 0.22 6.93
CA LYS A 55 -28.65 -1.24 6.73
C LYS A 55 -28.62 -2.04 8.03
N LEU A 56 -28.54 -1.39 9.19
CA LEU A 56 -28.44 -2.02 10.49
C LEU A 56 -29.75 -2.64 11.01
N GLY A 57 -30.87 -2.38 10.34
CA GLY A 57 -32.16 -2.92 10.70
C GLY A 57 -33.27 -2.42 9.77
N THR A 58 -34.45 -2.98 9.94
CA THR A 58 -35.61 -2.66 9.09
C THR A 58 -36.34 -1.38 9.50
N ASP A 59 -36.18 -0.97 10.76
CA ASP A 59 -36.84 0.19 11.35
C ASP A 59 -35.88 0.97 12.27
N GLU A 60 -36.30 2.15 12.69
CA GLU A 60 -35.52 3.06 13.55
C GLU A 60 -35.13 2.42 14.89
N LYS A 61 -36.03 1.66 15.49
CA LYS A 61 -35.79 1.01 16.77
C LYS A 61 -34.74 -0.09 16.68
N SER A 62 -34.81 -0.94 15.67
CA SER A 62 -33.82 -1.99 15.45
C SER A 62 -32.46 -1.42 15.09
N ARG A 63 -32.40 -0.37 14.26
CA ARG A 63 -31.16 0.33 13.92
C ARG A 63 -30.52 0.97 15.13
N SER A 64 -31.29 1.66 15.97
CA SER A 64 -30.82 2.26 17.22
C SER A 64 -30.26 1.21 18.19
N LYS A 65 -30.95 0.06 18.29
CA LYS A 65 -30.46 -1.06 19.09
C LYS A 65 -29.12 -1.58 18.57
N ALA A 66 -29.01 -1.81 17.28
CA ALA A 66 -27.78 -2.33 16.66
C ALA A 66 -26.59 -1.37 16.86
N VAL A 67 -26.80 -0.07 16.71
CA VAL A 67 -25.77 0.96 16.96
C VAL A 67 -25.34 0.98 18.44
N ARG A 68 -26.30 0.92 19.35
CA ARG A 68 -25.99 0.85 20.79
C ARG A 68 -25.18 -0.39 21.14
N ASP A 69 -25.62 -1.54 20.64
CA ASP A 69 -24.93 -2.82 20.89
C ASP A 69 -23.49 -2.78 20.38
N LEU A 70 -23.27 -2.20 19.20
CA LEU A 70 -21.94 -2.00 18.62
C LEU A 70 -21.07 -1.06 19.49
N ILE A 71 -21.60 0.09 19.88
CA ILE A 71 -20.89 1.07 20.70
C ILE A 71 -20.51 0.45 22.06
N TYR A 72 -21.41 -0.28 22.69
CA TYR A 72 -21.10 -0.97 23.95
C TYR A 72 -20.11 -2.11 23.78
N LEU A 73 -20.08 -2.78 22.62
CA LEU A 73 -19.07 -3.79 22.32
C LEU A 73 -17.66 -3.22 22.26
N ILE A 74 -17.50 -2.03 21.69
CA ILE A 74 -16.20 -1.40 21.49
C ILE A 74 -15.77 -0.45 22.61
N LYS A 75 -16.64 -0.12 23.55
CA LYS A 75 -16.38 0.89 24.60
C LYS A 75 -15.16 0.57 25.48
N ASP A 76 -14.89 -0.70 25.71
CA ASP A 76 -13.82 -1.16 26.60
C ASP A 76 -12.49 -1.36 25.87
N ILE A 77 -12.45 -1.11 24.55
CA ILE A 77 -11.23 -1.16 23.78
C ILE A 77 -10.40 0.09 24.11
N PRO A 78 -9.17 -0.07 24.64
CA PRO A 78 -8.34 1.08 24.96
C PRO A 78 -7.92 1.80 23.68
N MET A 79 -8.30 3.08 23.58
CA MET A 79 -8.01 3.95 22.43
C MET A 79 -7.17 5.17 22.82
N ASP A 80 -6.61 5.18 24.03
CA ASP A 80 -5.74 6.25 24.47
C ASP A 80 -4.32 6.07 23.94
N SER A 81 -3.70 7.19 23.58
CA SER A 81 -2.35 7.25 23.01
C SER A 81 -1.21 6.94 24.01
N ARG A 82 -1.54 6.44 25.21
CA ARG A 82 -0.59 6.24 26.30
C ARG A 82 0.09 4.87 26.27
N GLN A 83 -0.29 4.01 25.38
CA GLN A 83 0.32 2.69 25.25
C GLN A 83 1.36 2.70 24.13
N ASP A 84 2.52 2.10 24.36
CA ASP A 84 3.54 1.81 23.34
C ASP A 84 3.03 0.90 22.21
N TYR A 85 1.80 0.47 22.34
CA TYR A 85 1.12 -0.46 21.46
C TYR A 85 -0.07 0.21 20.80
N ASP A 86 -0.06 0.26 19.48
CA ASP A 86 -1.14 0.85 18.69
C ASP A 86 -2.33 -0.10 18.58
N THR A 87 -3.13 -0.15 19.64
CA THR A 87 -4.32 -1.02 19.72
C THR A 87 -5.32 -0.73 18.62
N LEU A 88 -5.57 0.54 18.33
CA LEU A 88 -6.53 0.94 17.31
C LEU A 88 -6.09 0.48 15.91
N GLY A 89 -4.84 0.69 15.59
CA GLY A 89 -4.28 0.22 14.34
C GLY A 89 -4.30 -1.29 14.20
N PHE A 90 -4.00 -2.01 15.27
CA PHE A 90 -4.06 -3.48 15.27
C PHE A 90 -5.49 -3.99 15.03
N ILE A 91 -6.47 -3.44 15.73
CA ILE A 91 -7.89 -3.80 15.53
C ILE A 91 -8.32 -3.50 14.10
N TYR A 92 -7.92 -2.35 13.59
CA TYR A 92 -8.24 -1.93 12.25
C TYR A 92 -7.65 -2.87 11.20
N GLU A 93 -6.37 -3.21 11.31
CA GLU A 93 -5.72 -4.20 10.44
C GLU A 93 -6.37 -5.58 10.54
N TYR A 94 -6.70 -6.01 11.73
CA TYR A 94 -7.39 -7.28 11.96
C TYR A 94 -8.75 -7.32 11.26
N LEU A 95 -9.56 -6.28 11.41
CA LEU A 95 -10.87 -6.18 10.75
C LEU A 95 -10.72 -6.17 9.23
N ILE A 96 -9.79 -5.37 8.70
CA ILE A 96 -9.56 -5.28 7.26
C ILE A 96 -9.06 -6.62 6.70
N SER A 97 -8.15 -7.29 7.37
CA SER A 97 -7.66 -8.61 6.93
C SER A 97 -8.80 -9.64 6.86
N ASN A 98 -9.70 -9.62 7.83
CA ASN A 98 -10.88 -10.49 7.83
C ASN A 98 -11.88 -10.11 6.72
N PHE A 99 -12.14 -8.84 6.48
CA PHE A 99 -13.02 -8.40 5.40
C PHE A 99 -12.40 -8.65 4.03
N ALA A 100 -11.11 -8.41 3.86
CA ALA A 100 -10.39 -8.65 2.62
C ALA A 100 -10.36 -10.14 2.24
N SER A 101 -10.22 -11.03 3.20
CA SER A 101 -10.26 -12.48 2.96
C SER A 101 -11.61 -12.94 2.38
N ASN A 102 -12.68 -12.20 2.64
CA ASN A 102 -14.03 -12.49 2.17
C ASN A 102 -14.40 -11.73 0.90
N ALA A 103 -13.88 -10.52 0.69
CA ALA A 103 -14.29 -9.61 -0.38
C ALA A 103 -13.36 -9.61 -1.61
N GLY A 104 -12.07 -9.89 -1.42
CA GLY A 104 -11.03 -9.68 -2.44
C GLY A 104 -10.96 -10.70 -3.57
N LYS A 105 -11.73 -11.78 -3.50
CA LYS A 105 -11.61 -12.90 -4.46
C LYS A 105 -12.04 -12.57 -5.90
N LYS A 106 -12.78 -11.49 -6.11
CA LYS A 106 -13.39 -11.19 -7.42
C LYS A 106 -12.59 -10.25 -8.30
N ALA A 107 -11.61 -9.51 -7.76
CA ALA A 107 -10.97 -8.41 -8.48
C ALA A 107 -9.43 -8.46 -8.54
N GLY A 108 -8.80 -9.55 -8.08
CA GLY A 108 -7.32 -9.60 -8.00
C GLY A 108 -6.72 -8.64 -6.96
N GLU A 109 -7.56 -8.04 -6.13
CA GLU A 109 -7.15 -7.16 -5.04
C GLU A 109 -6.95 -7.98 -3.77
N PHE A 110 -5.76 -7.90 -3.19
CA PHE A 110 -5.42 -8.64 -1.98
C PHE A 110 -4.81 -7.69 -0.94
N TYR A 111 -5.30 -7.82 0.29
CA TYR A 111 -4.72 -7.09 1.41
C TYR A 111 -3.25 -7.50 1.62
N THR A 112 -2.38 -6.51 1.83
CA THR A 112 -0.97 -6.76 2.10
C THR A 112 -0.79 -7.19 3.56
N PRO A 113 -0.34 -8.42 3.83
CA PRO A 113 -0.05 -8.86 5.20
C PRO A 113 0.98 -7.94 5.87
N SER A 114 0.84 -7.74 7.18
CA SER A 114 1.70 -6.82 7.93
C SER A 114 3.17 -7.16 7.84
N GLU A 115 3.53 -8.44 7.79
CA GLU A 115 4.91 -8.88 7.63
C GLU A 115 5.51 -8.54 6.26
N VAL A 116 4.70 -8.58 5.19
CA VAL A 116 5.14 -8.14 3.86
C VAL A 116 5.31 -6.62 3.82
N SER A 117 4.36 -5.89 4.39
CA SER A 117 4.48 -4.43 4.57
C SER A 117 5.72 -4.07 5.36
N GLN A 118 6.02 -4.79 6.43
CA GLN A 118 7.22 -4.57 7.24
C GLN A 118 8.50 -4.83 6.46
N LEU A 119 8.54 -5.91 5.68
CA LEU A 119 9.68 -6.22 4.81
C LEU A 119 9.96 -5.07 3.84
N MET A 120 8.93 -4.63 3.11
CA MET A 120 9.05 -3.53 2.16
C MET A 120 9.47 -2.23 2.85
N SER A 121 8.88 -1.96 4.01
CA SER A 121 9.12 -0.74 4.79
C SER A 121 10.55 -0.65 5.30
N GLU A 122 11.11 -1.74 5.79
CA GLU A 122 12.49 -1.75 6.30
C GLU A 122 13.51 -1.54 5.18
N ILE A 123 13.29 -2.12 3.99
CA ILE A 123 14.16 -1.90 2.82
C ILE A 123 14.12 -0.43 2.39
N VAL A 124 12.92 0.14 2.28
CA VAL A 124 12.72 1.53 1.85
C VAL A 124 13.30 2.49 2.90
N ALA A 125 13.00 2.28 4.17
CA ALA A 125 13.49 3.13 5.25
C ALA A 125 15.01 3.13 5.37
N TRP A 126 15.66 2.01 5.11
CA TRP A 126 17.12 1.92 5.10
C TRP A 126 17.72 2.85 4.03
N HIS A 127 17.14 2.86 2.84
CA HIS A 127 17.58 3.74 1.75
C HIS A 127 17.35 5.23 2.06
N LEU A 128 16.26 5.55 2.76
CA LEU A 128 15.88 6.92 3.12
C LEU A 128 16.49 7.40 4.45
N ALA A 129 17.33 6.61 5.09
CA ALA A 129 17.94 6.96 6.37
C ALA A 129 18.72 8.29 6.29
N GLY A 130 18.47 9.18 7.25
CA GLY A 130 19.15 10.47 7.34
C GLY A 130 18.59 11.58 6.45
N ARG A 131 17.57 11.30 5.65
CA ARG A 131 16.91 12.34 4.83
C ARG A 131 15.88 13.11 5.64
N GLU A 132 15.64 14.34 5.21
CA GLU A 132 14.62 15.25 5.73
C GLU A 132 13.54 15.50 4.65
N GLU A 133 12.38 16.00 5.06
CA GLU A 133 11.27 16.37 4.17
C GLU A 133 10.88 15.24 3.20
N ILE A 134 10.67 14.05 3.74
CA ILE A 134 10.45 12.84 2.97
C ILE A 134 9.01 12.80 2.46
N ASN A 135 8.84 12.54 1.16
CA ASN A 135 7.55 12.28 0.53
C ASN A 135 7.46 10.80 0.13
N ILE A 136 6.37 10.16 0.52
CA ILE A 136 6.08 8.77 0.16
C ILE A 136 4.70 8.68 -0.51
N TYR A 137 4.55 7.73 -1.44
CA TYR A 137 3.35 7.60 -2.25
C TYR A 137 2.94 6.13 -2.38
N ASP A 138 1.64 5.87 -2.21
CA ASP A 138 1.00 4.60 -2.57
C ASP A 138 -0.13 4.87 -3.59
N PRO A 139 0.03 4.49 -4.86
CA PRO A 139 -0.95 4.73 -5.92
C PRO A 139 -2.16 3.80 -5.86
N THR A 140 -2.12 2.77 -5.04
CA THR A 140 -3.20 1.79 -4.83
C THR A 140 -3.37 1.54 -3.34
N SER A 141 -3.67 2.61 -2.61
CA SER A 141 -3.47 2.68 -1.16
C SER A 141 -4.34 1.73 -0.33
N GLY A 142 -5.47 1.30 -0.85
CA GLY A 142 -6.36 0.39 -0.12
C GLY A 142 -6.74 0.94 1.24
N SER A 143 -6.30 0.27 2.30
CA SER A 143 -6.50 0.74 3.68
C SER A 143 -5.52 1.82 4.14
N GLY A 144 -4.46 2.07 3.38
CA GLY A 144 -3.35 2.93 3.78
C GLY A 144 -2.31 2.26 4.68
N SER A 145 -2.47 0.99 5.01
CA SER A 145 -1.59 0.28 5.96
C SER A 145 -0.14 0.24 5.51
N LEU A 146 0.11 0.05 4.22
CA LEU A 146 1.47 0.02 3.67
C LEU A 146 2.19 1.37 3.85
N LEU A 147 1.52 2.48 3.55
CA LEU A 147 2.03 3.83 3.82
C LEU A 147 2.35 4.05 5.30
N ILE A 148 1.47 3.60 6.18
CA ILE A 148 1.64 3.74 7.63
C ILE A 148 2.89 2.99 8.09
N HIS A 149 3.06 1.75 7.67
CA HIS A 149 4.23 0.95 8.03
C HIS A 149 5.54 1.57 7.54
N ILE A 150 5.55 2.11 6.32
CA ILE A 150 6.71 2.82 5.79
C ILE A 150 7.01 4.08 6.59
N GLY A 151 6.00 4.88 6.85
CA GLY A 151 6.16 6.09 7.65
C GLY A 151 6.72 5.80 9.04
N GLN A 152 6.25 4.74 9.69
CA GLN A 152 6.77 4.30 10.99
C GLN A 152 8.23 3.85 10.90
N ALA A 153 8.59 3.07 9.88
CA ALA A 153 9.96 2.60 9.69
C ALA A 153 10.92 3.75 9.41
N VAL A 154 10.54 4.71 8.57
CA VAL A 154 11.31 5.92 8.28
C VAL A 154 11.47 6.78 9.54
N ALA A 155 10.39 7.01 10.28
CA ALA A 155 10.41 7.81 11.51
C ALA A 155 11.32 7.21 12.58
N ARG A 156 11.34 5.89 12.73
CA ARG A 156 12.27 5.21 13.68
C ARG A 156 13.74 5.48 13.34
N ARG A 157 14.07 5.60 12.06
CA ARG A 157 15.45 5.85 11.61
C ARG A 157 15.84 7.33 11.66
N ASN A 158 14.89 8.22 11.30
CA ASN A 158 15.16 9.64 11.13
C ASN A 158 14.75 10.48 12.35
N GLY A 159 14.00 9.92 13.29
CA GLY A 159 13.68 10.55 14.57
C GLY A 159 12.56 11.58 14.54
N ASN A 160 11.95 11.88 13.38
CA ASN A 160 10.87 12.86 13.26
C ASN A 160 9.71 12.32 12.42
N PRO A 161 8.61 11.83 13.05
CA PRO A 161 7.45 11.34 12.32
C PRO A 161 6.67 12.42 11.57
N ASN A 162 6.82 13.68 11.92
CA ASN A 162 6.11 14.80 11.32
C ASN A 162 6.80 15.36 10.07
N ASP A 163 7.99 14.88 9.76
CA ASP A 163 8.77 15.26 8.59
C ASP A 163 8.50 14.36 7.36
N ILE A 164 7.37 13.69 7.35
CA ILE A 164 6.95 12.77 6.29
C ILE A 164 5.61 13.23 5.75
N LYS A 165 5.52 13.38 4.42
CA LYS A 165 4.29 13.67 3.70
C LYS A 165 3.82 12.43 2.95
N TYR A 166 2.55 12.12 3.11
CA TYR A 166 1.91 10.89 2.62
C TYR A 166 0.99 11.21 1.46
N TYR A 167 1.28 10.64 0.29
CA TYR A 167 0.45 10.72 -0.90
C TYR A 167 -0.22 9.38 -1.12
N ALA A 168 -1.53 9.39 -1.32
CA ALA A 168 -2.32 8.19 -1.54
C ALA A 168 -3.30 8.38 -2.68
N GLN A 169 -3.46 7.37 -3.52
CA GLN A 169 -4.53 7.32 -4.51
C GLN A 169 -5.27 6.00 -4.42
N GLU A 170 -6.60 6.06 -4.50
CA GLU A 170 -7.46 4.88 -4.42
C GLU A 170 -8.67 5.05 -5.36
N LEU A 171 -8.94 3.99 -6.13
CA LEU A 171 -10.02 3.98 -7.12
C LEU A 171 -11.40 4.01 -6.48
N LYS A 172 -11.62 3.19 -5.46
CA LYS A 172 -12.94 3.04 -4.82
C LYS A 172 -13.13 4.10 -3.74
N GLU A 173 -14.22 4.84 -3.82
CA GLU A 173 -14.54 5.94 -2.90
C GLU A 173 -14.57 5.49 -1.43
N ASN A 174 -15.25 4.38 -1.14
CA ASN A 174 -15.31 3.87 0.23
C ASN A 174 -13.93 3.46 0.76
N THR A 175 -13.08 2.89 -0.07
CA THR A 175 -11.70 2.53 0.28
C THR A 175 -10.82 3.78 0.40
N TYR A 176 -11.04 4.78 -0.44
CA TYR A 176 -10.41 6.10 -0.31
C TYR A 176 -10.75 6.77 1.02
N ASN A 177 -12.01 6.74 1.44
CA ASN A 177 -12.43 7.24 2.74
C ASN A 177 -11.73 6.48 3.88
N LEU A 178 -11.59 5.17 3.73
CA LEU A 178 -10.88 4.30 4.66
C LEU A 178 -9.40 4.66 4.79
N THR A 179 -8.71 4.89 3.68
CA THR A 179 -7.31 5.35 3.65
C THR A 179 -7.16 6.63 4.48
N ARG A 180 -7.97 7.64 4.23
CA ARG A 180 -7.91 8.92 4.94
C ARG A 180 -8.15 8.76 6.44
N MET A 181 -9.18 8.01 6.79
CA MET A 181 -9.52 7.75 8.19
C MET A 181 -8.37 7.03 8.91
N ASN A 182 -7.80 6.00 8.30
CA ASN A 182 -6.72 5.24 8.89
C ASN A 182 -5.46 6.10 9.14
N LEU A 183 -5.08 6.92 8.16
CA LEU A 183 -3.94 7.82 8.30
C LEU A 183 -4.13 8.82 9.46
N VAL A 184 -5.31 9.41 9.56
CA VAL A 184 -5.64 10.34 10.66
C VAL A 184 -5.62 9.63 12.01
N MET A 185 -6.23 8.46 12.10
CA MET A 185 -6.33 7.70 13.36
C MET A 185 -4.97 7.19 13.85
N ARG A 186 -4.00 7.06 12.97
CA ARG A 186 -2.60 6.72 13.31
C ARG A 186 -1.77 7.92 13.74
N GLY A 187 -2.38 9.08 13.92
CA GLY A 187 -1.72 10.28 14.42
C GLY A 187 -0.93 11.06 13.36
N ILE A 188 -1.11 10.75 12.08
CA ILE A 188 -0.50 11.54 11.02
C ILE A 188 -1.20 12.90 10.94
N LEU A 189 -0.42 13.97 10.93
CA LEU A 189 -0.96 15.32 10.84
C LEU A 189 -1.73 15.52 9.53
N PRO A 190 -2.93 16.12 9.56
CA PRO A 190 -3.72 16.35 8.36
C PRO A 190 -2.97 17.10 7.26
N ASP A 191 -2.10 18.05 7.61
CA ASP A 191 -1.29 18.80 6.64
C ASP A 191 -0.27 17.92 5.89
N ASN A 192 0.03 16.73 6.42
CA ASN A 192 0.92 15.75 5.81
C ASN A 192 0.18 14.67 5.01
N ILE A 193 -1.13 14.76 4.87
CA ILE A 193 -1.96 13.78 4.16
C ILE A 193 -2.47 14.42 2.87
N VAL A 194 -2.12 13.82 1.73
CA VAL A 194 -2.60 14.20 0.41
C VAL A 194 -3.18 12.96 -0.26
N ALA A 195 -4.48 12.80 -0.19
CA ALA A 195 -5.17 11.65 -0.73
C ALA A 195 -6.09 12.04 -1.89
N ARG A 196 -6.17 11.19 -2.91
CA ARG A 196 -6.98 11.39 -4.10
C ARG A 196 -7.82 10.16 -4.41
N ASN A 197 -9.09 10.38 -4.75
CA ASN A 197 -9.95 9.34 -5.30
C ASN A 197 -9.88 9.36 -6.81
N GLY A 198 -9.35 8.32 -7.42
CA GLY A 198 -9.23 8.23 -8.87
C GLY A 198 -8.52 6.96 -9.33
N ASP A 199 -8.69 6.66 -10.61
CA ASP A 199 -8.00 5.56 -11.27
C ASP A 199 -6.56 5.99 -11.59
N THR A 200 -5.60 5.36 -10.96
CA THR A 200 -4.18 5.67 -11.09
C THR A 200 -3.68 5.60 -12.54
N LEU A 201 -4.17 4.65 -13.32
CA LEU A 201 -3.72 4.47 -14.69
C LEU A 201 -4.38 5.46 -15.67
N LYS A 202 -5.63 5.86 -15.41
CA LYS A 202 -6.38 6.83 -16.23
C LYS A 202 -6.16 8.28 -15.80
N SER A 203 -6.09 8.51 -14.50
CA SER A 203 -5.99 9.84 -13.89
C SER A 203 -4.66 9.94 -13.19
N ASP A 204 -3.61 10.19 -13.97
CA ASP A 204 -2.27 10.35 -13.46
C ASP A 204 -2.20 11.48 -12.43
N TRP A 205 -1.28 11.33 -11.48
CA TRP A 205 -1.00 12.37 -10.56
C TRP A 205 -0.11 13.41 -11.22
N PRO A 206 -0.65 14.50 -11.67
CA PRO A 206 -0.23 15.73 -11.06
C PRO A 206 -1.22 16.16 -10.02
N TRP A 207 -0.74 16.94 -9.08
CA TRP A 207 -1.60 17.66 -8.17
C TRP A 207 -1.98 19.02 -8.78
N PHE A 208 -3.27 19.26 -8.87
CA PHE A 208 -3.82 20.59 -9.18
C PHE A 208 -5.03 20.83 -8.28
N ASP A 209 -5.35 22.08 -8.05
CA ASP A 209 -6.53 22.41 -7.26
C ASP A 209 -7.81 22.09 -8.04
N THR A 210 -8.88 21.73 -7.33
CA THR A 210 -10.14 21.29 -7.94
C THR A 210 -10.80 22.39 -8.77
N ASP A 211 -10.48 23.65 -8.52
CA ASP A 211 -11.03 24.81 -9.21
C ASP A 211 -10.19 25.26 -10.42
N GLU A 212 -9.06 24.60 -10.67
CA GLU A 212 -8.15 24.92 -11.76
C GLU A 212 -8.15 23.82 -12.82
N THR A 213 -7.90 24.20 -14.06
CA THR A 213 -7.84 23.23 -15.14
C THR A 213 -6.52 22.46 -15.13
N LYS A 214 -6.56 21.23 -15.64
CA LYS A 214 -5.36 20.39 -15.73
C LYS A 214 -4.23 21.06 -16.51
N ASP A 215 -4.55 21.78 -17.58
CA ASP A 215 -3.56 22.41 -18.45
C ASP A 215 -2.91 23.63 -17.79
N GLU A 216 -3.60 24.27 -16.85
CA GLU A 216 -3.08 25.44 -16.12
C GLU A 216 -2.20 25.06 -14.93
N THR A 217 -2.43 23.91 -14.34
CA THR A 217 -1.80 23.51 -13.06
C THR A 217 -1.10 22.15 -13.12
N TYR A 218 -0.79 21.67 -14.31
CA TYR A 218 -0.11 20.38 -14.47
C TYR A 218 1.28 20.41 -13.86
N GLU A 219 1.41 19.83 -12.69
CA GLU A 219 2.68 19.65 -11.98
C GLU A 219 2.84 18.18 -11.59
N PRO A 220 3.76 17.44 -12.25
CA PRO A 220 3.97 16.04 -11.94
C PRO A 220 4.42 15.84 -10.50
N LEU A 221 3.83 14.84 -9.82
CA LEU A 221 4.29 14.42 -8.51
C LEU A 221 5.57 13.61 -8.62
N PHE A 222 6.61 14.02 -7.88
CA PHE A 222 7.82 13.24 -7.66
C PHE A 222 8.09 13.06 -6.18
N VAL A 223 8.37 11.83 -5.76
CA VAL A 223 8.50 11.44 -4.36
C VAL A 223 9.80 10.67 -4.10
N ASP A 224 10.17 10.58 -2.82
CA ASP A 224 11.36 9.84 -2.39
C ASP A 224 11.15 8.33 -2.43
N ALA A 225 9.93 7.88 -2.15
CA ALA A 225 9.58 6.47 -2.21
C ALA A 225 8.16 6.24 -2.73
N VAL A 226 8.00 5.19 -3.53
CA VAL A 226 6.70 4.63 -3.92
C VAL A 226 6.62 3.20 -3.44
N VAL A 227 5.49 2.86 -2.82
CA VAL A 227 5.20 1.50 -2.38
C VAL A 227 3.80 1.12 -2.79
N SER A 228 3.64 -0.08 -3.30
CA SER A 228 2.33 -0.51 -3.76
C SER A 228 2.17 -2.02 -3.76
N ASN A 229 0.92 -2.43 -3.60
CA ASN A 229 0.43 -3.76 -3.89
C ASN A 229 -0.77 -3.62 -4.83
N PRO A 230 -0.52 -3.42 -6.14
CA PRO A 230 -1.59 -3.19 -7.11
C PRO A 230 -2.41 -4.46 -7.34
N PRO A 231 -3.63 -4.33 -7.91
CA PRO A 231 -4.43 -5.48 -8.31
C PRO A 231 -3.67 -6.38 -9.30
N TYR A 232 -3.70 -7.69 -9.08
CA TYR A 232 -2.97 -8.64 -9.92
C TYR A 232 -3.68 -8.88 -11.24
N SER A 233 -2.92 -8.80 -12.35
CA SER A 233 -3.38 -9.15 -13.70
C SER A 233 -4.73 -8.53 -14.06
N GLN A 234 -4.93 -7.26 -13.72
CA GLN A 234 -6.16 -6.52 -14.00
C GLN A 234 -6.20 -6.05 -15.45
N ASN A 235 -7.39 -6.05 -16.04
CA ASN A 235 -7.64 -5.40 -17.32
C ASN A 235 -7.53 -3.87 -17.18
N TRP A 236 -7.01 -3.23 -18.20
CA TRP A 236 -6.93 -1.77 -18.29
C TRP A 236 -7.08 -1.28 -19.72
N GLU A 237 -7.19 0.01 -19.90
CA GLU A 237 -7.27 0.67 -21.20
C GLU A 237 -5.93 1.35 -21.50
N PRO A 238 -5.03 0.69 -22.29
CA PRO A 238 -3.75 1.27 -22.61
C PRO A 238 -3.88 2.53 -23.48
N PRO A 239 -3.05 3.56 -23.27
CA PRO A 239 -2.91 4.64 -24.23
C PRO A 239 -2.20 4.15 -25.51
N GLU A 240 -2.23 4.94 -26.57
CA GLU A 240 -1.39 4.71 -27.72
C GLU A 240 0.10 4.92 -27.38
N ALA A 241 0.98 4.24 -28.11
CA ALA A 241 2.40 4.35 -27.87
C ALA A 241 2.88 5.80 -28.05
N GLY A 242 3.57 6.34 -27.03
CA GLY A 242 4.10 7.69 -27.02
C GLY A 242 3.14 8.77 -26.50
N GLU A 243 1.89 8.46 -26.20
CA GLU A 243 0.93 9.43 -25.64
C GLU A 243 1.13 9.71 -24.16
N ASP A 244 1.70 8.75 -23.42
CA ASP A 244 1.89 8.85 -21.98
C ASP A 244 3.36 8.59 -21.63
N ILE A 245 4.04 9.59 -21.10
CA ILE A 245 5.45 9.54 -20.75
C ILE A 245 5.79 8.47 -19.70
N ARG A 246 4.84 8.07 -18.86
CA ARG A 246 5.04 7.02 -17.86
C ARG A 246 5.39 5.68 -18.52
N PHE A 247 4.93 5.45 -19.74
CA PHE A 247 5.03 4.18 -20.44
C PHE A 247 6.06 4.21 -21.59
N GLU A 248 7.10 5.03 -21.47
CA GLU A 248 8.16 5.10 -22.45
C GLU A 248 8.89 3.77 -22.68
N TYR A 249 8.92 2.90 -21.67
CA TYR A 249 9.55 1.57 -21.79
C TYR A 249 8.65 0.51 -22.42
N GLY A 250 7.43 0.84 -22.73
CA GLY A 250 6.47 -0.04 -23.39
C GLY A 250 5.09 0.01 -22.76
N ILE A 251 4.12 -0.51 -23.51
CA ILE A 251 2.72 -0.57 -23.09
C ILE A 251 2.43 -1.99 -22.59
N ALA A 252 1.99 -2.11 -21.35
CA ALA A 252 1.59 -3.39 -20.79
C ALA A 252 0.37 -3.98 -21.55
N PRO A 253 0.21 -5.31 -21.59
CA PRO A 253 -0.94 -5.94 -22.23
C PRO A 253 -2.27 -5.42 -21.63
N LYS A 254 -3.28 -5.24 -22.48
CA LYS A 254 -4.63 -4.83 -22.07
C LYS A 254 -5.22 -5.72 -20.97
N SER A 255 -4.87 -7.00 -20.96
CA SER A 255 -5.37 -7.99 -19.99
C SER A 255 -4.55 -8.08 -18.70
N LYS A 256 -3.40 -7.38 -18.62
CA LYS A 256 -2.46 -7.47 -17.50
C LYS A 256 -1.78 -6.13 -17.23
N ALA A 257 -2.34 -5.34 -16.34
CA ALA A 257 -1.83 -4.01 -15.98
C ALA A 257 -0.61 -4.04 -15.05
N ASP A 258 -0.08 -5.20 -14.68
CA ASP A 258 0.98 -5.33 -13.69
C ASP A 258 2.18 -4.40 -13.98
N TYR A 259 2.71 -4.41 -15.19
CA TYR A 259 3.80 -3.50 -15.57
C TYR A 259 3.36 -2.05 -15.77
N ALA A 260 2.09 -1.80 -16.05
CA ALA A 260 1.60 -0.42 -16.11
C ALA A 260 1.68 0.24 -14.73
N PHE A 261 1.29 -0.45 -13.68
CA PHE A 261 1.47 0.03 -12.31
C PHE A 261 2.94 0.21 -11.94
N LEU A 262 3.79 -0.73 -12.29
CA LEU A 262 5.24 -0.61 -12.02
C LEU A 262 5.83 0.63 -12.71
N LEU A 263 5.51 0.86 -13.97
CA LEU A 263 6.01 2.00 -14.72
C LEU A 263 5.45 3.33 -14.21
N HIS A 264 4.18 3.35 -13.79
CA HIS A 264 3.62 4.50 -13.08
C HIS A 264 4.42 4.84 -11.83
N ASP A 265 4.67 3.84 -11.00
CA ASP A 265 5.42 4.01 -9.75
C ASP A 265 6.83 4.53 -10.00
N LEU A 266 7.53 3.95 -10.96
CA LEU A 266 8.89 4.33 -11.33
C LEU A 266 8.96 5.77 -11.86
N TYR A 267 7.98 6.17 -12.68
CA TYR A 267 7.90 7.53 -13.19
C TYR A 267 7.84 8.57 -12.08
N HIS A 268 7.08 8.30 -11.03
CA HIS A 268 6.87 9.23 -9.92
C HIS A 268 8.01 9.26 -8.89
N LEU A 269 9.08 8.53 -9.11
CA LEU A 269 10.27 8.63 -8.26
C LEU A 269 11.14 9.83 -8.62
N ARG A 270 11.66 10.49 -7.59
CA ARG A 270 12.81 11.39 -7.72
C ARG A 270 14.05 10.62 -8.13
N ASP A 271 15.07 11.32 -8.61
CA ASP A 271 16.31 10.71 -9.13
C ASP A 271 16.99 9.78 -8.14
N ASP A 272 16.97 10.12 -6.85
CA ASP A 272 17.51 9.29 -5.76
C ASP A 272 16.45 8.43 -5.05
N GLY A 273 15.28 8.30 -5.65
CA GLY A 273 14.14 7.59 -5.10
C GLY A 273 14.22 6.07 -5.22
N ILE A 274 13.46 5.41 -4.37
CA ILE A 274 13.32 3.95 -4.31
C ILE A 274 11.84 3.56 -4.34
N MET A 275 11.56 2.42 -4.94
CA MET A 275 10.23 1.82 -4.86
C MET A 275 10.29 0.34 -4.51
N ALA A 276 9.23 -0.13 -3.89
CA ALA A 276 8.97 -1.55 -3.66
C ALA A 276 7.52 -1.87 -4.08
N ILE A 277 7.36 -2.88 -4.89
CA ILE A 277 6.07 -3.27 -5.45
C ILE A 277 5.86 -4.78 -5.32
N VAL A 278 4.65 -5.17 -4.90
CA VAL A 278 4.22 -6.58 -4.90
C VAL A 278 3.61 -6.91 -6.24
N LEU A 279 4.08 -7.98 -6.85
CA LEU A 279 3.61 -8.44 -8.16
C LEU A 279 3.42 -9.96 -8.17
N PRO A 280 2.55 -10.52 -9.04
CA PRO A 280 2.52 -11.93 -9.30
C PRO A 280 3.84 -12.37 -9.97
N HIS A 281 4.36 -13.53 -9.62
CA HIS A 281 5.68 -13.95 -10.07
C HIS A 281 5.79 -14.12 -11.59
N GLY A 282 4.67 -14.31 -12.29
CA GLY A 282 4.61 -14.41 -13.75
C GLY A 282 5.23 -13.22 -14.50
N VAL A 283 5.29 -12.04 -13.89
CA VAL A 283 5.95 -10.85 -14.48
C VAL A 283 7.44 -11.07 -14.75
N LEU A 284 8.05 -12.04 -14.10
CA LEU A 284 9.47 -12.34 -14.25
C LEU A 284 9.81 -13.06 -15.56
N PHE A 285 8.85 -13.73 -16.18
CA PHE A 285 9.15 -14.60 -17.34
C PHE A 285 8.13 -14.54 -18.47
N ARG A 286 6.98 -13.91 -18.33
CA ARG A 286 6.06 -13.78 -19.46
C ARG A 286 6.68 -12.96 -20.58
N GLY A 287 6.46 -13.39 -21.84
CA GLY A 287 7.03 -12.76 -23.03
C GLY A 287 6.17 -11.60 -23.56
N GLY A 288 6.30 -11.32 -24.87
CA GLY A 288 5.54 -10.26 -25.53
C GLY A 288 5.83 -8.85 -24.98
N GLU A 289 4.81 -8.06 -24.81
CA GLU A 289 4.91 -6.69 -24.31
C GLU A 289 5.57 -6.63 -22.91
N GLU A 290 5.25 -7.58 -22.03
CA GLU A 290 5.87 -7.67 -20.70
C GLU A 290 7.36 -7.96 -20.79
N GLY A 291 7.77 -8.84 -21.72
CA GLY A 291 9.18 -9.13 -21.98
C GLY A 291 9.96 -7.90 -22.47
N ALA A 292 9.36 -7.10 -23.34
CA ALA A 292 9.97 -5.86 -23.83
C ALA A 292 10.17 -4.82 -22.70
N ILE A 293 9.18 -4.64 -21.85
CA ILE A 293 9.27 -3.73 -20.69
C ILE A 293 10.35 -4.23 -19.72
N ARG A 294 10.36 -5.51 -19.40
CA ARG A 294 11.35 -6.12 -18.51
C ARG A 294 12.79 -5.93 -19.04
N ARG A 295 13.00 -6.14 -20.33
CA ARG A 295 14.27 -5.85 -20.99
C ARG A 295 14.71 -4.40 -20.78
N ASN A 296 13.82 -3.43 -21.01
CA ASN A 296 14.13 -2.01 -20.85
C ASN A 296 14.44 -1.66 -19.39
N LEU A 297 13.74 -2.24 -18.43
CA LEU A 297 14.02 -2.06 -17.01
C LEU A 297 15.40 -2.59 -16.62
N VAL A 298 15.78 -3.75 -17.12
CA VAL A 298 17.11 -4.35 -16.85
C VAL A 298 18.22 -3.52 -17.50
N GLU A 299 18.08 -3.18 -18.78
CA GLU A 299 19.10 -2.43 -19.53
C GLU A 299 19.32 -1.01 -18.97
N ASN A 300 18.31 -0.40 -18.36
CA ASN A 300 18.42 0.89 -17.71
C ASN A 300 18.73 0.81 -16.21
N HIS A 301 19.15 -0.34 -15.70
CA HIS A 301 19.62 -0.56 -14.34
C HIS A 301 18.60 -0.27 -13.22
N HIS A 302 17.31 -0.25 -13.53
CA HIS A 302 16.29 0.11 -12.53
C HIS A 302 16.05 -0.97 -11.48
N ILE A 303 16.16 -2.25 -11.85
CA ILE A 303 15.85 -3.35 -10.94
C ILE A 303 17.03 -3.60 -10.00
N GLN A 304 16.81 -3.32 -8.72
CA GLN A 304 17.81 -3.56 -7.66
C GLN A 304 17.73 -4.96 -7.11
N ALA A 305 16.52 -5.43 -6.77
CA ALA A 305 16.32 -6.73 -6.15
C ALA A 305 14.97 -7.33 -6.54
N ILE A 306 14.95 -8.65 -6.58
CA ILE A 306 13.74 -9.47 -6.77
C ILE A 306 13.69 -10.45 -5.60
N ILE A 307 12.60 -10.42 -4.82
CA ILE A 307 12.41 -11.23 -3.64
C ILE A 307 11.23 -12.17 -3.89
N GLY A 308 11.50 -13.47 -4.02
CA GLY A 308 10.48 -14.50 -4.10
C GLY A 308 9.91 -14.80 -2.72
N LEU A 309 8.61 -14.54 -2.54
CA LEU A 309 7.91 -14.79 -1.27
C LEU A 309 7.38 -16.23 -1.18
N PRO A 310 7.12 -16.75 0.02
CA PRO A 310 6.44 -18.03 0.20
C PRO A 310 5.06 -18.04 -0.47
N ALA A 311 4.65 -19.19 -0.98
CA ALA A 311 3.28 -19.38 -1.43
C ALA A 311 2.29 -19.21 -0.26
N ASN A 312 1.03 -18.89 -0.57
CA ASN A 312 -0.05 -18.73 0.42
C ASN A 312 0.23 -17.69 1.52
N ILE A 313 1.03 -16.68 1.21
CA ILE A 313 1.30 -15.59 2.15
C ILE A 313 0.19 -14.53 2.12
N PHE A 314 -0.45 -14.33 0.97
CA PHE A 314 -1.58 -13.43 0.82
C PHE A 314 -2.90 -14.15 1.07
N PHE A 315 -3.80 -13.52 1.82
CA PHE A 315 -5.12 -14.05 2.08
C PHE A 315 -5.95 -14.11 0.79
N GLY A 316 -6.60 -15.24 0.55
CA GLY A 316 -7.53 -15.42 -0.58
C GLY A 316 -6.90 -15.83 -1.91
N THR A 317 -5.60 -15.99 -1.99
CA THR A 317 -4.90 -16.50 -3.18
C THR A 317 -3.73 -17.40 -2.82
N GLY A 318 -3.51 -18.44 -3.62
CA GLY A 318 -2.30 -19.26 -3.56
C GLY A 318 -1.25 -18.87 -4.60
N ILE A 319 -1.49 -17.82 -5.36
CA ILE A 319 -0.57 -17.38 -6.42
C ILE A 319 0.77 -16.96 -5.80
N PRO A 320 1.91 -17.51 -6.29
CA PRO A 320 3.22 -17.05 -5.85
C PRO A 320 3.42 -15.59 -6.21
N THR A 321 3.96 -14.83 -5.26
CA THR A 321 4.21 -13.40 -5.39
C THR A 321 5.65 -13.06 -5.16
N ILE A 322 6.05 -11.90 -5.65
CA ILE A 322 7.37 -11.32 -5.44
C ILE A 322 7.24 -9.91 -4.90
N VAL A 323 8.28 -9.43 -4.24
CA VAL A 323 8.56 -8.02 -4.05
C VAL A 323 9.68 -7.63 -4.99
N MET A 324 9.45 -6.64 -5.83
CA MET A 324 10.49 -6.06 -6.67
C MET A 324 10.89 -4.71 -6.12
N VAL A 325 12.19 -4.50 -5.95
CA VAL A 325 12.77 -3.24 -5.48
C VAL A 325 13.46 -2.57 -6.67
N LEU A 326 13.05 -1.35 -6.98
CA LEU A 326 13.61 -0.57 -8.08
C LEU A 326 14.10 0.79 -7.59
N ARG A 327 15.04 1.35 -8.34
CA ARG A 327 15.59 2.68 -8.16
C ARG A 327 15.45 3.49 -9.44
N LYS A 328 15.24 4.79 -9.29
CA LYS A 328 15.18 5.69 -10.46
C LYS A 328 16.51 5.72 -11.20
N HIS A 329 17.61 5.88 -10.48
CA HIS A 329 18.97 5.82 -11.01
C HIS A 329 19.83 4.87 -10.19
N ARG A 330 20.52 3.99 -10.88
CA ARG A 330 21.50 3.06 -10.37
C ARG A 330 22.62 2.89 -11.37
N ASN A 331 23.84 2.69 -10.87
CA ASN A 331 25.01 2.40 -11.69
C ASN A 331 25.51 0.95 -11.56
N ASP A 332 24.85 0.13 -10.73
CA ASP A 332 25.24 -1.26 -10.54
C ASP A 332 24.87 -2.13 -11.74
N ASP A 333 25.77 -3.03 -12.13
CA ASP A 333 25.58 -4.00 -13.19
C ASP A 333 25.00 -5.33 -12.71
N HIS A 334 24.39 -5.36 -11.54
CA HIS A 334 23.84 -6.54 -10.91
C HIS A 334 22.40 -6.35 -10.49
N VAL A 335 21.66 -7.45 -10.50
CA VAL A 335 20.34 -7.58 -9.86
C VAL A 335 20.46 -8.62 -8.76
N LEU A 336 20.05 -8.27 -7.54
CA LEU A 336 20.00 -9.23 -6.44
C LEU A 336 18.73 -10.07 -6.56
N VAL A 337 18.88 -11.38 -6.67
CA VAL A 337 17.78 -12.33 -6.70
C VAL A 337 17.75 -13.09 -5.38
N VAL A 338 16.61 -13.04 -4.69
CA VAL A 338 16.42 -13.68 -3.38
C VAL A 338 15.29 -14.70 -3.46
N ASP A 339 15.56 -15.93 -3.08
CA ASP A 339 14.54 -16.96 -2.93
C ASP A 339 14.20 -17.15 -1.44
N ALA A 340 13.15 -16.48 -0.98
CA ALA A 340 12.64 -16.61 0.37
C ALA A 340 11.43 -17.58 0.47
N SER A 341 11.13 -18.32 -0.59
CA SER A 341 9.93 -19.17 -0.69
C SER A 341 9.84 -20.28 0.37
N LYS A 342 10.95 -20.68 0.97
CA LYS A 342 10.99 -21.72 2.00
C LYS A 342 11.08 -21.19 3.44
N TYR A 343 11.12 -19.87 3.63
CA TYR A 343 11.35 -19.21 4.92
C TYR A 343 10.06 -18.64 5.50
N PHE A 344 9.30 -19.48 6.16
CA PHE A 344 8.01 -19.11 6.74
C PHE A 344 7.64 -20.02 7.91
N ALA A 345 6.66 -19.60 8.71
CA ALA A 345 5.91 -20.43 9.62
C ALA A 345 4.49 -20.65 9.08
N LYS A 346 3.89 -21.77 9.45
CA LYS A 346 2.47 -22.05 9.14
C LYS A 346 1.57 -21.21 10.04
N ASP A 347 0.52 -20.63 9.45
CA ASP A 347 -0.55 -19.93 10.15
C ASP A 347 -1.90 -20.35 9.55
N GLY A 348 -2.44 -21.44 10.06
CA GLY A 348 -3.65 -22.06 9.52
C GLY A 348 -3.45 -22.51 8.06
N LYS A 349 -4.26 -21.95 7.16
CA LYS A 349 -4.18 -22.22 5.72
C LYS A 349 -3.11 -21.39 5.01
N ASN A 350 -2.62 -20.37 5.67
CA ASN A 350 -1.63 -19.43 5.13
C ASN A 350 -0.24 -19.70 5.66
N ASN A 351 0.73 -19.08 5.02
CA ASN A 351 2.10 -19.01 5.48
C ASN A 351 2.39 -17.57 5.96
N LYS A 352 3.28 -17.43 6.91
CA LYS A 352 3.62 -16.15 7.51
C LYS A 352 5.12 -15.98 7.59
N LEU A 353 5.64 -14.80 7.24
CA LEU A 353 7.02 -14.46 7.50
C LEU A 353 7.23 -14.20 9.00
N ARG A 354 8.23 -14.85 9.58
CA ARG A 354 8.69 -14.57 10.94
C ARG A 354 9.57 -13.33 10.97
N ALA A 355 9.73 -12.73 12.13
CA ALA A 355 10.63 -11.60 12.31
C ALA A 355 12.08 -11.93 11.86
N SER A 356 12.54 -13.17 12.12
CA SER A 356 13.85 -13.66 11.66
C SER A 356 13.94 -13.75 10.13
N ASP A 357 12.86 -14.15 9.46
CA ASP A 357 12.80 -14.23 8.00
C ASP A 357 12.89 -12.83 7.38
N ILE A 358 12.12 -11.88 7.92
CA ILE A 358 12.12 -10.48 7.48
C ILE A 358 13.53 -9.90 7.64
N LYS A 359 14.14 -10.07 8.82
CA LYS A 359 15.50 -9.57 9.09
C LYS A 359 16.52 -10.14 8.11
N ARG A 360 16.46 -11.44 7.86
CA ARG A 360 17.37 -12.11 6.91
C ARG A 360 17.27 -11.52 5.50
N ILE A 361 16.05 -11.34 5.01
CA ILE A 361 15.82 -10.77 3.68
C ILE A 361 16.30 -9.32 3.62
N VAL A 362 15.96 -8.51 4.62
CA VAL A 362 16.38 -7.10 4.68
C VAL A 362 17.90 -6.98 4.71
N ASP A 363 18.58 -7.77 5.54
CA ASP A 363 20.05 -7.75 5.64
C ASP A 363 20.69 -8.12 4.30
N VAL A 364 20.18 -9.15 3.63
CA VAL A 364 20.69 -9.58 2.32
C VAL A 364 20.48 -8.50 1.25
N VAL A 365 19.31 -7.87 1.21
CA VAL A 365 19.02 -6.82 0.24
C VAL A 365 19.84 -5.56 0.49
N THR A 366 19.94 -5.12 1.73
CA THR A 366 20.65 -3.88 2.08
C THR A 366 22.16 -4.01 1.99
N GLU A 367 22.70 -5.21 2.18
CA GLU A 367 24.14 -5.50 2.15
C GLU A 367 24.62 -6.17 0.86
N ASN A 368 23.72 -6.40 -0.11
CA ASN A 368 24.01 -7.08 -1.40
C ASN A 368 24.76 -8.41 -1.20
N ARG A 369 24.20 -9.29 -0.37
CA ARG A 369 24.86 -10.54 -0.03
C ARG A 369 24.53 -11.68 -1.00
N ASP A 370 25.57 -12.40 -1.41
CA ASP A 370 25.48 -13.73 -2.05
C ASP A 370 25.46 -14.80 -0.95
N ILE A 371 24.34 -15.52 -0.83
CA ILE A 371 24.19 -16.63 0.13
C ILE A 371 23.73 -17.87 -0.63
N ASP A 372 24.50 -18.95 -0.52
CA ASP A 372 24.20 -20.22 -1.18
C ASP A 372 22.74 -20.66 -0.90
N LYS A 373 22.05 -21.07 -1.95
CA LYS A 373 20.64 -21.51 -1.93
C LYS A 373 19.61 -20.45 -1.49
N PHE A 374 20.01 -19.20 -1.30
CA PHE A 374 19.12 -18.14 -0.82
C PHE A 374 19.15 -16.89 -1.68
N SER A 375 20.33 -16.36 -1.97
CA SER A 375 20.44 -15.10 -2.73
C SER A 375 21.66 -15.10 -3.63
N ARG A 376 21.56 -14.35 -4.73
CA ARG A 376 22.64 -14.22 -5.68
C ARG A 376 22.64 -12.84 -6.33
N LEU A 377 23.83 -12.23 -6.41
CA LEU A 377 24.08 -11.06 -7.25
C LEU A 377 24.28 -11.52 -8.69
N VAL A 378 23.28 -11.29 -9.53
CA VAL A 378 23.27 -11.73 -10.92
C VAL A 378 23.70 -10.57 -11.80
N SER A 379 24.73 -10.79 -12.64
CA SER A 379 25.15 -9.77 -13.59
C SER A 379 24.09 -9.52 -14.67
N ILE A 380 24.04 -8.30 -15.18
CA ILE A 380 23.16 -7.96 -16.31
C ILE A 380 23.54 -8.79 -17.55
N ASP A 381 24.81 -9.09 -17.76
CA ASP A 381 25.25 -9.96 -18.85
C ASP A 381 24.66 -11.37 -18.76
N GLU A 382 24.59 -11.96 -17.59
CA GLU A 382 23.92 -13.26 -17.41
C GLU A 382 22.42 -13.17 -17.68
N ILE A 383 21.77 -12.08 -17.26
CA ILE A 383 20.35 -11.84 -17.54
C ILE A 383 20.10 -11.71 -19.04
N ARG A 384 20.96 -11.00 -19.77
CA ARG A 384 20.92 -10.94 -21.24
C ARG A 384 21.03 -12.31 -21.88
N GLN A 385 21.94 -13.15 -21.42
CA GLN A 385 22.13 -14.53 -21.88
C GLN A 385 20.91 -15.41 -21.66
N ASN A 386 20.09 -15.10 -20.64
CA ASN A 386 18.81 -15.74 -20.38
C ASN A 386 17.63 -15.05 -21.07
N ASP A 387 17.88 -14.20 -22.05
CA ASP A 387 16.86 -13.43 -22.76
C ASP A 387 15.93 -12.63 -21.83
N TYR A 388 16.54 -12.01 -20.82
CA TYR A 388 15.84 -11.20 -19.79
C TYR A 388 14.78 -11.96 -18.97
N ASN A 389 14.83 -13.27 -18.99
CA ASN A 389 14.02 -14.10 -18.12
C ASN A 389 14.57 -13.99 -16.69
N LEU A 390 13.74 -13.54 -15.76
CA LEU A 390 14.11 -13.32 -14.35
C LEU A 390 13.50 -14.37 -13.43
N ASN A 391 13.06 -15.51 -13.96
CA ASN A 391 12.51 -16.58 -13.13
C ASN A 391 13.56 -17.03 -12.10
N ILE A 392 13.20 -16.95 -10.83
CA ILE A 392 14.14 -17.10 -9.69
C ILE A 392 14.94 -18.40 -9.72
N PRO A 393 14.35 -19.58 -10.01
CA PRO A 393 15.11 -20.83 -10.05
C PRO A 393 16.25 -20.88 -11.09
N ARG A 394 16.25 -20.00 -12.08
CA ARG A 394 17.37 -19.88 -13.02
C ARG A 394 18.65 -19.34 -12.39
N TYR A 395 18.52 -18.63 -11.29
CA TYR A 395 19.63 -17.91 -10.65
C TYR A 395 19.93 -18.40 -9.24
N VAL A 396 18.91 -18.87 -8.53
CA VAL A 396 19.02 -19.39 -7.17
C VAL A 396 18.41 -20.79 -7.14
N ASP A 397 19.25 -21.80 -6.97
CA ASP A 397 18.80 -23.18 -6.78
C ASP A 397 18.64 -23.48 -5.29
N SER A 398 17.40 -23.39 -4.82
CA SER A 398 17.06 -23.70 -3.42
C SER A 398 16.68 -25.17 -3.20
N SER A 399 16.87 -26.05 -4.20
CA SER A 399 16.58 -27.47 -4.07
C SER A 399 17.47 -28.13 -3.00
N GLU A 400 16.91 -29.09 -2.27
CA GLU A 400 17.69 -29.92 -1.39
C GLU A 400 18.53 -30.88 -2.25
N SER A 401 19.82 -31.03 -1.92
CA SER A 401 20.64 -32.07 -2.53
C SER A 401 20.03 -33.44 -2.17
N ALA A 402 19.71 -34.24 -3.17
CA ALA A 402 19.18 -35.57 -3.00
C ALA A 402 20.16 -36.49 -2.25
#